data_c3a20e42a1f6d8a5c2db05adbdcb8035
#
_entry.id   c3a20e42a1f6d8a5c2db05adbdcb8035
#
_cell.length_a   1.000
_cell.length_b   1.000
_cell.length_c   1.000
_cell.angle_alpha   90.00
_cell.angle_beta   90.00
_cell.angle_gamma   90.00
#
_symmetry.space_group_name_H-M   'P 1'
#
loop_
_entity.id
_entity.type
_entity.pdbx_description
1 polymer ?
#
loop_
_entity_poly.entity_id
_entity_poly.type
_entity_poly.pdbx_seq_one_letter_code
_entity_poly.pdbx_strand_id
1 'polypeptide(L)'
;MAIVTEVWRYPVKSMAGEKLESCMVTDRGLEGDRRWAMIDRTPNRDGKWFNIKQHAPLMTYRARYVDGNLQVLDPRGAEIGLDGAFNQIVEESQRPVNLRELPGENFDDSHVLIINLASVQAFALEAGMPLDPRRFRANLYVDGLEPEEELGWLGHTIRAGDAVLEVTSRCERCKVITMDPDTTEQAPELLRLLVERHDERMGMYCRVARAGRVAVGDYVGY
;
A
#
# COMPACT_ATOMS: atom_id res chain seq x y z
N MET A 1 -15.17 17.45 -5.54
CA MET A 1 -15.30 17.00 -4.12
C MET A 1 -14.95 15.52 -4.10
N ALA A 2 -13.87 15.14 -3.44
CA ALA A 2 -13.39 13.76 -3.43
C ALA A 2 -14.15 12.90 -2.41
N ILE A 3 -14.35 11.63 -2.78
CA ILE A 3 -15.04 10.62 -1.95
C ILE A 3 -14.15 9.38 -1.87
N VAL A 4 -14.05 8.77 -0.69
CA VAL A 4 -13.40 7.48 -0.49
C VAL A 4 -14.21 6.40 -1.20
N THR A 5 -13.64 5.73 -2.18
CA THR A 5 -14.26 4.60 -2.89
C THR A 5 -13.78 3.25 -2.38
N GLU A 6 -12.55 3.22 -1.85
CA GLU A 6 -11.98 2.02 -1.25
C GLU A 6 -11.08 2.36 -0.07
N VAL A 7 -11.16 1.52 0.96
CA VAL A 7 -10.26 1.51 2.12
C VAL A 7 -9.50 0.19 2.09
N TRP A 8 -8.17 0.26 2.11
CA TRP A 8 -7.31 -0.92 2.09
C TRP A 8 -6.35 -0.94 3.28
N ARG A 9 -6.23 -2.11 3.87
CA ARG A 9 -5.26 -2.40 4.93
C ARG A 9 -4.33 -3.51 4.49
N TYR A 10 -3.05 -3.39 4.80
CA TYR A 10 -2.00 -4.36 4.47
C TYR A 10 -1.34 -4.86 5.75
N PRO A 11 -1.90 -5.84 6.48
CA PRO A 11 -1.41 -6.25 7.81
C PRO A 11 0.06 -6.62 7.84
N VAL A 12 0.54 -7.24 6.75
CA VAL A 12 1.94 -7.64 6.59
C VAL A 12 2.57 -6.85 5.43
N LYS A 13 3.69 -6.19 5.71
CA LYS A 13 4.44 -5.45 4.68
C LYS A 13 4.76 -6.37 3.50
N SER A 14 4.51 -5.88 2.29
CA SER A 14 4.75 -6.59 1.02
C SER A 14 3.74 -7.66 0.63
N MET A 15 2.90 -8.16 1.52
CA MET A 15 1.81 -9.05 1.16
C MET A 15 0.62 -8.29 0.56
N ALA A 16 -0.28 -8.99 -0.12
CA ALA A 16 -1.58 -8.45 -0.50
C ALA A 16 -2.37 -8.07 0.75
N GLY A 17 -3.16 -7.01 0.61
CA GLY A 17 -4.00 -6.50 1.68
C GLY A 17 -5.43 -6.99 1.62
N GLU A 18 -6.25 -6.37 2.44
CA GLU A 18 -7.68 -6.57 2.51
C GLU A 18 -8.43 -5.27 2.26
N LYS A 19 -9.56 -5.36 1.56
CA LYS A 19 -10.48 -4.26 1.35
C LYS A 19 -11.47 -4.20 2.51
N LEU A 20 -11.71 -3.00 3.04
CA LEU A 20 -12.56 -2.76 4.20
C LEU A 20 -13.67 -1.76 3.85
N GLU A 21 -14.81 -1.88 4.52
CA GLU A 21 -15.86 -0.86 4.48
C GLU A 21 -15.47 0.39 5.28
N SER A 22 -14.69 0.20 6.34
CA SER A 22 -14.17 1.29 7.15
C SER A 22 -13.01 0.84 8.04
N CYS A 23 -12.21 1.79 8.49
CA CYS A 23 -11.11 1.54 9.42
C CYS A 23 -10.90 2.73 10.37
N MET A 24 -10.41 2.44 11.58
CA MET A 24 -9.86 3.49 12.44
C MET A 24 -8.50 3.93 11.92
N VAL A 25 -8.32 5.22 11.80
CA VAL A 25 -7.02 5.86 11.56
C VAL A 25 -6.49 6.32 12.91
N THR A 26 -5.34 5.79 13.30
CA THR A 26 -4.64 6.09 14.55
C THR A 26 -3.46 7.02 14.27
N ASP A 27 -2.74 7.44 15.29
CA ASP A 27 -1.47 8.18 15.16
C ASP A 27 -0.39 7.40 14.37
N ARG A 28 -0.59 6.09 14.16
CA ARG A 28 0.29 5.18 13.42
C ARG A 28 -0.28 4.71 12.07
N GLY A 29 -1.24 5.42 11.50
CA GLY A 29 -1.93 5.03 10.26
C GLY A 29 -3.18 4.19 10.52
N LEU A 30 -3.65 3.45 9.51
CA LEU A 30 -4.81 2.58 9.65
C LEU A 30 -4.52 1.48 10.69
N GLU A 31 -5.48 1.23 11.57
CA GLU A 31 -5.32 0.22 12.62
C GLU A 31 -5.01 -1.15 12.02
N GLY A 32 -3.90 -1.75 12.46
CA GLY A 32 -3.42 -3.04 11.96
C GLY A 32 -2.65 -2.99 10.64
N ASP A 33 -2.51 -1.81 10.01
CA ASP A 33 -1.76 -1.68 8.75
C ASP A 33 -0.26 -1.83 8.98
N ARG A 34 0.40 -2.64 8.14
CA ARG A 34 1.86 -2.89 8.14
C ARG A 34 2.45 -3.19 9.51
N ARG A 35 1.66 -3.88 10.36
CA ARG A 35 2.07 -4.27 11.71
C ARG A 35 3.24 -5.24 11.70
N TRP A 36 3.28 -6.10 10.67
CA TRP A 36 4.30 -7.14 10.53
C TRP A 36 5.18 -6.88 9.32
N ALA A 37 6.46 -7.20 9.43
CA ALA A 37 7.40 -7.17 8.33
C ALA A 37 8.43 -8.29 8.44
N MET A 38 9.01 -8.66 7.30
CA MET A 38 10.15 -9.56 7.22
C MET A 38 11.44 -8.75 7.13
N ILE A 39 12.42 -9.11 7.94
CA ILE A 39 13.72 -8.43 8.01
C ILE A 39 14.79 -9.35 7.43
N ASP A 40 15.50 -8.85 6.44
CA ASP A 40 16.61 -9.54 5.77
C ASP A 40 17.79 -9.67 6.74
N ARG A 41 18.37 -10.87 6.80
CA ARG A 41 19.52 -11.20 7.66
C ARG A 41 20.75 -11.57 6.83
N THR A 42 20.72 -11.35 5.51
CA THR A 42 21.93 -11.52 4.69
C THR A 42 22.96 -10.45 5.02
N PRO A 43 24.28 -10.74 5.01
CA PRO A 43 25.32 -9.82 5.50
C PRO A 43 25.24 -8.39 4.92
N ASN A 44 24.93 -8.25 3.62
CA ASN A 44 24.88 -6.95 2.95
C ASN A 44 23.52 -6.22 3.13
N ARG A 45 22.54 -6.86 3.75
CA ARG A 45 21.20 -6.34 3.93
C ARG A 45 20.65 -6.50 5.35
N ASP A 46 21.48 -6.92 6.27
CA ASP A 46 21.08 -7.15 7.65
C ASP A 46 20.32 -5.97 8.24
N GLY A 47 19.18 -6.23 8.85
CA GLY A 47 18.31 -5.22 9.42
C GLY A 47 17.41 -4.48 8.42
N LYS A 48 17.57 -4.65 7.10
CA LYS A 48 16.69 -4.04 6.09
C LYS A 48 15.45 -4.90 5.88
N TRP A 49 14.38 -4.29 5.39
CA TRP A 49 13.19 -5.05 5.01
C TRP A 49 13.50 -6.04 3.89
N PHE A 50 13.04 -7.28 4.07
CA PHE A 50 12.85 -8.24 3.00
C PHE A 50 11.47 -8.01 2.40
N ASN A 51 11.41 -7.58 1.15
CA ASN A 51 10.18 -7.08 0.56
C ASN A 51 10.01 -7.55 -0.90
N ILE A 52 8.93 -7.13 -1.54
CA ILE A 52 8.58 -7.46 -2.94
C ILE A 52 9.74 -7.24 -3.91
N LYS A 53 10.63 -6.27 -3.68
CA LYS A 53 11.78 -5.99 -4.58
C LYS A 53 12.80 -7.14 -4.59
N GLN A 54 12.86 -7.93 -3.52
CA GLN A 54 13.73 -9.10 -3.38
C GLN A 54 13.01 -10.41 -3.73
N HIS A 55 11.70 -10.49 -3.46
CA HIS A 55 10.92 -11.69 -3.67
C HIS A 55 9.49 -11.30 -4.06
N ALA A 56 9.24 -11.19 -5.37
CA ALA A 56 7.95 -10.76 -5.91
C ALA A 56 6.76 -11.61 -5.45
N PRO A 57 6.89 -12.95 -5.26
CA PRO A 57 5.79 -13.78 -4.77
C PRO A 57 5.19 -13.35 -3.43
N LEU A 58 5.90 -12.54 -2.61
CA LEU A 58 5.32 -11.97 -1.38
C LEU A 58 3.97 -11.29 -1.62
N MET A 59 3.76 -10.65 -2.76
CA MET A 59 2.52 -9.92 -3.01
C MET A 59 1.32 -10.81 -3.35
N THR A 60 1.52 -12.10 -3.57
CA THR A 60 0.45 -13.07 -3.82
C THR A 60 -0.06 -13.76 -2.54
N TYR A 61 0.68 -13.65 -1.43
CA TYR A 61 0.18 -14.03 -0.10
C TYR A 61 -0.82 -12.99 0.38
N ARG A 62 -1.98 -13.41 0.92
CA ARG A 62 -3.05 -12.50 1.36
C ARG A 62 -3.14 -12.46 2.88
N ALA A 63 -2.91 -11.29 3.45
CA ALA A 63 -3.03 -11.07 4.89
C ALA A 63 -4.31 -10.27 5.20
N ARG A 64 -5.09 -10.73 6.18
CA ARG A 64 -6.32 -10.08 6.63
C ARG A 64 -6.58 -10.32 8.11
N TYR A 65 -7.42 -9.48 8.73
CA TYR A 65 -7.92 -9.73 10.07
C TYR A 65 -9.34 -10.29 10.00
N VAL A 66 -9.58 -11.39 10.73
CA VAL A 66 -10.90 -12.00 10.92
C VAL A 66 -11.12 -12.12 12.43
N ASP A 67 -12.16 -11.49 12.94
CA ASP A 67 -12.47 -11.44 14.38
C ASP A 67 -11.25 -11.04 15.24
N GLY A 68 -10.46 -10.06 14.76
CA GLY A 68 -9.26 -9.57 15.44
C GLY A 68 -8.01 -10.44 15.30
N ASN A 69 -8.11 -11.62 14.69
CA ASN A 69 -7.00 -12.52 14.46
C ASN A 69 -6.42 -12.37 13.06
N LEU A 70 -5.09 -12.30 12.96
CA LEU A 70 -4.40 -12.25 11.69
C LEU A 70 -4.45 -13.62 11.00
N GLN A 71 -5.08 -13.67 9.84
CA GLN A 71 -5.06 -14.80 8.92
C GLN A 71 -4.13 -14.49 7.75
N VAL A 72 -3.37 -15.48 7.31
CA VAL A 72 -2.59 -15.40 6.08
C VAL A 72 -2.91 -16.61 5.20
N LEU A 73 -3.25 -16.32 3.96
CA LEU A 73 -3.50 -17.32 2.94
C LEU A 73 -2.31 -17.37 1.97
N ASP A 74 -1.97 -18.57 1.55
CA ASP A 74 -0.98 -18.80 0.49
C ASP A 74 -1.52 -18.36 -0.89
N PRO A 75 -0.69 -18.37 -1.95
CA PRO A 75 -1.13 -18.02 -3.31
C PRO A 75 -2.24 -18.92 -3.87
N ARG A 76 -2.45 -20.11 -3.32
CA ARG A 76 -3.51 -21.05 -3.71
C ARG A 76 -4.80 -20.85 -2.93
N GLY A 77 -4.79 -19.93 -1.94
CA GLY A 77 -5.93 -19.62 -1.08
C GLY A 77 -6.07 -20.50 0.16
N ALA A 78 -5.09 -21.35 0.46
CA ALA A 78 -5.08 -22.13 1.69
C ALA A 78 -4.68 -21.25 2.88
N GLU A 79 -5.40 -21.35 3.99
CA GLU A 79 -5.04 -20.67 5.23
C GLU A 79 -3.87 -21.38 5.89
N ILE A 80 -2.75 -20.68 6.03
CA ILE A 80 -1.50 -21.22 6.58
C ILE A 80 -0.99 -20.44 7.78
N GLY A 81 -1.66 -19.34 8.13
CA GLY A 81 -1.22 -18.42 9.18
C GLY A 81 0.07 -17.68 8.85
N LEU A 82 0.47 -16.79 9.76
CA LEU A 82 1.67 -15.94 9.56
C LEU A 82 2.96 -16.76 9.57
N ASP A 83 3.10 -17.69 10.52
CA ASP A 83 4.30 -18.54 10.63
C ASP A 83 4.43 -19.51 9.45
N GLY A 84 3.30 -20.05 8.97
CA GLY A 84 3.29 -20.90 7.78
C GLY A 84 3.74 -20.13 6.54
N ALA A 85 3.22 -18.94 6.33
CA ALA A 85 3.64 -18.07 5.23
C ALA A 85 5.12 -17.69 5.34
N PHE A 86 5.57 -17.35 6.54
CA PHE A 86 6.98 -17.04 6.79
C PHE A 86 7.90 -18.22 6.42
N ASN A 87 7.58 -19.45 6.87
CA ASN A 87 8.38 -20.62 6.57
C ASN A 87 8.42 -20.92 5.07
N GLN A 88 7.28 -20.84 4.36
CA GLN A 88 7.25 -21.03 2.90
C GLN A 88 8.12 -19.98 2.17
N ILE A 89 8.03 -18.71 2.57
CA ILE A 89 8.81 -17.63 1.96
C ILE A 89 10.31 -17.79 2.21
N VAL A 90 10.71 -18.24 3.40
CA VAL A 90 12.11 -18.59 3.71
C VAL A 90 12.60 -19.71 2.79
N GLU A 91 11.79 -20.77 2.65
CA GLU A 91 12.11 -21.90 1.78
C GLU A 91 12.19 -21.49 0.31
N GLU A 92 11.21 -20.75 -0.21
CA GLU A 92 11.17 -20.29 -1.60
C GLU A 92 12.32 -19.33 -1.94
N SER A 93 12.59 -18.37 -1.06
CA SER A 93 13.59 -17.34 -1.29
C SER A 93 15.02 -17.78 -1.01
N GLN A 94 15.19 -18.87 -0.25
CA GLN A 94 16.50 -19.37 0.24
C GLN A 94 17.29 -18.27 0.97
N ARG A 95 16.59 -17.35 1.66
CA ARG A 95 17.21 -16.23 2.38
C ARG A 95 16.99 -16.33 3.88
N PRO A 96 18.01 -16.00 4.69
CA PRO A 96 17.83 -15.84 6.12
C PRO A 96 17.04 -14.56 6.38
N VAL A 97 15.80 -14.69 6.84
CA VAL A 97 14.91 -13.58 7.21
C VAL A 97 14.34 -13.83 8.60
N ASN A 98 13.99 -12.77 9.30
CA ASN A 98 13.26 -12.81 10.57
C ASN A 98 11.92 -12.12 10.39
N LEU A 99 10.88 -12.70 10.99
CA LEU A 99 9.60 -12.03 11.15
C LEU A 99 9.67 -11.07 12.33
N ARG A 100 9.13 -9.85 12.17
CA ARG A 100 9.12 -8.83 13.20
C ARG A 100 7.77 -8.11 13.26
N GLU A 101 7.27 -7.93 14.46
CA GLU A 101 6.15 -7.08 14.75
C GLU A 101 6.65 -5.69 15.15
N LEU A 102 6.32 -4.67 14.36
CA LEU A 102 6.73 -3.28 14.56
C LEU A 102 5.57 -2.35 14.18
N PRO A 103 4.57 -2.20 15.06
CA PRO A 103 3.42 -1.34 14.78
C PRO A 103 3.85 0.11 14.55
N GLY A 104 3.51 0.67 13.38
CA GLY A 104 3.80 2.06 13.03
C GLY A 104 5.20 2.34 12.52
N GLU A 105 6.06 1.31 12.34
CA GLU A 105 7.45 1.49 11.88
C GLU A 105 7.74 0.86 10.51
N ASN A 106 6.79 0.11 9.94
CA ASN A 106 7.01 -0.65 8.70
C ASN A 106 6.58 0.10 7.42
N PHE A 107 6.43 1.42 7.48
CA PHE A 107 6.09 2.25 6.32
C PHE A 107 7.35 2.62 5.51
N ASP A 108 7.15 2.85 4.21
CA ASP A 108 8.25 3.30 3.35
C ASP A 108 8.55 4.79 3.55
N ASP A 109 7.51 5.59 3.87
CA ASP A 109 7.59 7.02 4.16
C ASP A 109 6.54 7.37 5.25
N SER A 110 5.30 7.67 4.87
CA SER A 110 4.24 8.11 5.77
C SER A 110 3.17 7.06 6.01
N HIS A 111 2.30 7.33 7.00
CA HIS A 111 1.38 6.35 7.56
C HIS A 111 0.18 6.04 6.67
N VAL A 112 -0.23 6.97 5.80
CA VAL A 112 -1.40 6.82 4.93
C VAL A 112 -1.02 7.23 3.51
N LEU A 113 -1.33 6.38 2.54
CA LEU A 113 -1.21 6.71 1.12
C LEU A 113 -2.60 6.85 0.53
N ILE A 114 -2.85 8.00 -0.09
CA ILE A 114 -4.07 8.31 -0.84
C ILE A 114 -3.73 8.32 -2.33
N ILE A 115 -4.62 7.77 -3.15
CA ILE A 115 -4.51 7.84 -4.60
C ILE A 115 -5.84 8.22 -5.24
N ASN A 116 -5.78 9.13 -6.20
CA ASN A 116 -6.92 9.53 -7.03
C ASN A 116 -7.09 8.54 -8.18
N LEU A 117 -8.27 7.92 -8.28
CA LEU A 117 -8.56 6.95 -9.35
C LEU A 117 -8.58 7.60 -10.73
N ALA A 118 -8.98 8.88 -10.85
CA ALA A 118 -8.90 9.59 -12.12
C ALA A 118 -7.45 9.75 -12.60
N SER A 119 -6.49 10.01 -11.68
CA SER A 119 -5.06 10.04 -12.00
C SER A 119 -4.54 8.67 -12.46
N VAL A 120 -4.98 7.58 -11.80
CA VAL A 120 -4.64 6.22 -12.22
C VAL A 120 -5.20 5.91 -13.60
N GLN A 121 -6.44 6.31 -13.88
CA GLN A 121 -7.08 6.10 -15.17
C GLN A 121 -6.41 6.89 -16.29
N ALA A 122 -6.05 8.15 -16.04
CA ALA A 122 -5.28 8.96 -16.99
C ALA A 122 -3.93 8.31 -17.31
N PHE A 123 -3.22 7.85 -16.30
CA PHE A 123 -1.96 7.13 -16.46
C PHE A 123 -2.11 5.80 -17.22
N ALA A 124 -3.20 5.07 -16.99
CA ALA A 124 -3.52 3.84 -17.76
C ALA A 124 -3.72 4.14 -19.26
N LEU A 125 -4.38 5.26 -19.59
CA LEU A 125 -4.56 5.71 -20.97
C LEU A 125 -3.22 6.09 -21.61
N GLU A 126 -2.34 6.80 -20.89
CA GLU A 126 -1.00 7.13 -21.36
C GLU A 126 -0.13 5.89 -21.59
N ALA A 127 -0.27 4.89 -20.72
CA ALA A 127 0.44 3.61 -20.82
C ALA A 127 -0.12 2.71 -21.93
N GLY A 128 -1.32 3.00 -22.46
CA GLY A 128 -1.99 2.19 -23.48
C GLY A 128 -2.41 0.80 -22.98
N MET A 129 -2.56 0.63 -21.66
CA MET A 129 -2.95 -0.64 -21.06
C MET A 129 -3.82 -0.43 -19.81
N PRO A 130 -4.74 -1.38 -19.50
CA PRO A 130 -5.49 -1.30 -18.24
C PRO A 130 -4.55 -1.46 -17.04
N LEU A 131 -4.80 -0.66 -16.02
CA LEU A 131 -4.04 -0.73 -14.76
C LEU A 131 -4.95 -1.09 -13.60
N ASP A 132 -4.52 -2.08 -12.84
CA ASP A 132 -5.12 -2.38 -11.55
C ASP A 132 -4.61 -1.36 -10.51
N PRO A 133 -5.49 -0.56 -9.88
CA PRO A 133 -5.08 0.41 -8.86
C PRO A 133 -4.33 -0.19 -7.68
N ARG A 134 -4.51 -1.49 -7.39
CA ARG A 134 -3.79 -2.19 -6.32
C ARG A 134 -2.26 -2.22 -6.49
N ARG A 135 -1.75 -1.97 -7.72
CA ARG A 135 -0.31 -1.76 -7.98
C ARG A 135 0.30 -0.64 -7.15
N PHE A 136 -0.51 0.37 -6.84
CA PHE A 136 -0.11 1.53 -6.04
C PHE A 136 -0.08 1.26 -4.54
N ARG A 137 -0.77 0.21 -4.06
CA ARG A 137 -0.83 -0.22 -2.66
C ARG A 137 -1.24 0.90 -1.70
N ALA A 138 -2.20 1.73 -2.15
CA ALA A 138 -2.73 2.82 -1.35
C ALA A 138 -3.65 2.32 -0.22
N ASN A 139 -3.80 3.14 0.81
CA ASN A 139 -4.74 2.89 1.89
C ASN A 139 -6.14 3.44 1.56
N LEU A 140 -6.19 4.61 0.92
CA LEU A 140 -7.43 5.24 0.49
C LEU A 140 -7.40 5.48 -1.02
N TYR A 141 -8.38 4.94 -1.71
CA TYR A 141 -8.65 5.27 -3.10
C TYR A 141 -9.80 6.25 -3.13
N VAL A 142 -9.62 7.36 -3.83
CA VAL A 142 -10.59 8.43 -3.90
C VAL A 142 -11.02 8.69 -5.34
N ASP A 143 -12.25 9.14 -5.52
CA ASP A 143 -12.82 9.53 -6.80
C ASP A 143 -13.54 10.88 -6.69
N GLY A 144 -13.97 11.45 -7.83
CA GLY A 144 -14.65 12.74 -7.88
C GLY A 144 -13.74 13.95 -7.99
N LEU A 145 -12.46 13.73 -8.35
CA LEU A 145 -11.46 14.74 -8.72
C LEU A 145 -11.10 14.57 -10.20
N GLU A 146 -10.60 15.66 -10.80
CA GLU A 146 -9.88 15.56 -12.06
C GLU A 146 -8.51 14.88 -11.87
N PRO A 147 -7.88 14.34 -12.93
CA PRO A 147 -6.52 13.82 -12.83
C PRO A 147 -5.55 14.85 -12.25
N GLU A 148 -4.72 14.41 -11.28
CA GLU A 148 -3.71 15.22 -10.58
C GLU A 148 -4.26 16.35 -9.70
N GLU A 149 -5.58 16.53 -9.59
CA GLU A 149 -6.18 17.57 -8.72
C GLU A 149 -5.78 17.37 -7.24
N GLU A 150 -5.54 16.14 -6.80
CA GLU A 150 -5.04 15.83 -5.45
C GLU A 150 -3.68 16.47 -5.14
N LEU A 151 -2.91 16.87 -6.14
CA LEU A 151 -1.63 17.57 -5.94
C LEU A 151 -1.83 18.93 -5.24
N GLY A 152 -3.00 19.54 -5.39
CA GLY A 152 -3.38 20.76 -4.66
C GLY A 152 -3.44 20.58 -3.14
N TRP A 153 -3.48 19.36 -2.65
CA TRP A 153 -3.48 19.07 -1.20
C TRP A 153 -2.09 19.11 -0.56
N LEU A 154 -1.02 19.13 -1.35
CA LEU A 154 0.36 19.10 -0.85
C LEU A 154 0.63 20.26 0.11
N GLY A 155 1.14 19.95 1.31
CA GLY A 155 1.43 20.93 2.37
C GLY A 155 0.19 21.39 3.15
N HIS A 156 -0.98 20.85 2.85
CA HIS A 156 -2.23 21.20 3.52
C HIS A 156 -2.73 20.07 4.43
N THR A 157 -3.65 20.45 5.30
CA THR A 157 -4.40 19.53 6.13
C THR A 157 -5.75 19.27 5.48
N ILE A 158 -6.11 17.99 5.32
CA ILE A 158 -7.38 17.54 4.76
C ILE A 158 -8.13 16.66 5.75
N ARG A 159 -9.43 16.55 5.58
CA ARG A 159 -10.26 15.57 6.28
C ARG A 159 -10.41 14.32 5.42
N ALA A 160 -10.49 13.16 6.06
CA ALA A 160 -10.91 11.90 5.47
C ALA A 160 -11.86 11.24 6.47
N GLY A 161 -13.17 11.37 6.27
CA GLY A 161 -14.17 11.04 7.28
C GLY A 161 -13.98 11.85 8.57
N ASP A 162 -13.81 11.16 9.70
CA ASP A 162 -13.53 11.79 11.00
C ASP A 162 -12.04 12.08 11.22
N ALA A 163 -11.15 11.43 10.46
CA ALA A 163 -9.72 11.63 10.57
C ALA A 163 -9.28 12.95 9.94
N VAL A 164 -8.16 13.49 10.42
CA VAL A 164 -7.49 14.66 9.84
C VAL A 164 -6.07 14.27 9.45
N LEU A 165 -5.71 14.51 8.21
CA LEU A 165 -4.46 14.11 7.60
C LEU A 165 -3.68 15.34 7.11
N GLU A 166 -2.39 15.39 7.43
CA GLU A 166 -1.45 16.35 6.85
C GLU A 166 -0.81 15.72 5.61
N VAL A 167 -1.00 16.33 4.45
CA VAL A 167 -0.42 15.85 3.18
C VAL A 167 1.02 16.32 3.09
N THR A 168 1.96 15.39 3.24
CA THR A 168 3.39 15.70 3.44
C THR A 168 4.21 15.68 2.16
N SER A 169 3.91 14.75 1.25
CA SER A 169 4.70 14.55 0.04
C SER A 169 3.92 13.82 -1.06
N ARG A 170 4.39 13.96 -2.29
CA ARG A 170 3.99 13.06 -3.40
C ARG A 170 4.69 11.72 -3.20
N CYS A 171 3.97 10.62 -3.44
CA CYS A 171 4.54 9.28 -3.30
C CYS A 171 5.47 8.98 -4.49
N GLU A 172 6.78 8.86 -4.20
CA GLU A 172 7.75 8.34 -5.16
C GLU A 172 7.48 6.86 -5.42
N ARG A 173 7.42 6.49 -6.70
CA ARG A 173 7.10 5.14 -7.12
C ARG A 173 8.37 4.36 -7.44
N CYS A 174 8.33 3.07 -7.24
CA CYS A 174 9.45 2.19 -7.53
C CYS A 174 8.99 1.00 -8.41
N LYS A 175 9.89 0.09 -8.72
CA LYS A 175 9.58 -1.07 -9.56
C LYS A 175 8.35 -1.90 -9.12
N VAL A 176 7.83 -1.74 -7.91
CA VAL A 176 6.64 -2.47 -7.45
C VAL A 176 5.42 -2.13 -8.29
N ILE A 177 5.30 -0.90 -8.82
CA ILE A 177 4.18 -0.52 -9.69
C ILE A 177 4.15 -1.32 -11.00
N THR A 178 5.30 -1.82 -11.45
CA THR A 178 5.36 -2.62 -12.68
C THR A 178 4.78 -4.02 -12.50
N MET A 179 4.63 -4.49 -11.27
CA MET A 179 4.20 -5.86 -10.98
C MET A 179 2.69 -5.96 -10.93
N ASP A 180 2.14 -6.94 -11.61
CA ASP A 180 0.74 -7.29 -11.47
C ASP A 180 0.47 -7.84 -10.05
N PRO A 181 -0.57 -7.36 -9.34
CA PRO A 181 -0.80 -7.73 -7.94
C PRO A 181 -1.21 -9.20 -7.72
N ASP A 182 -1.71 -9.88 -8.74
CA ASP A 182 -2.17 -11.26 -8.65
C ASP A 182 -1.17 -12.25 -9.28
N THR A 183 -0.48 -11.87 -10.37
CA THR A 183 0.41 -12.78 -11.12
C THR A 183 1.90 -12.47 -10.93
N THR A 184 2.24 -11.28 -10.44
CA THR A 184 3.61 -10.75 -10.36
C THR A 184 4.29 -10.49 -11.72
N GLU A 185 3.56 -10.64 -12.83
CA GLU A 185 4.05 -10.26 -14.15
C GLU A 185 4.45 -8.80 -14.19
N GLN A 186 5.56 -8.52 -14.87
CA GLN A 186 6.15 -7.18 -14.88
C GLN A 186 5.88 -6.44 -16.18
N ALA A 187 5.49 -5.17 -16.05
CA ALA A 187 5.35 -4.18 -17.12
C ALA A 187 6.34 -3.01 -16.86
N PRO A 188 7.63 -3.16 -17.19
CA PRO A 188 8.66 -2.17 -16.87
C PRO A 188 8.42 -0.80 -17.50
N GLU A 189 7.68 -0.75 -18.60
CA GLU A 189 7.26 0.48 -19.28
C GLU A 189 6.48 1.43 -18.37
N LEU A 190 5.75 0.91 -17.37
CA LEU A 190 5.00 1.73 -16.42
C LEU A 190 5.92 2.62 -15.58
N LEU A 191 7.00 2.07 -15.04
CA LEU A 191 7.95 2.88 -14.26
C LEU A 191 8.68 3.87 -15.15
N ARG A 192 9.09 3.47 -16.36
CA ARG A 192 9.72 4.36 -17.33
C ARG A 192 8.81 5.55 -17.66
N LEU A 193 7.54 5.30 -17.95
CA LEU A 193 6.57 6.35 -18.25
C LEU A 193 6.38 7.32 -17.07
N LEU A 194 6.31 6.80 -15.83
CA LEU A 194 6.24 7.64 -14.63
C LEU A 194 7.47 8.53 -14.47
N VAL A 195 8.67 7.99 -14.69
CA VAL A 195 9.91 8.78 -14.64
C VAL A 195 9.90 9.88 -15.71
N GLU A 196 9.50 9.54 -16.93
CA GLU A 196 9.54 10.48 -18.07
C GLU A 196 8.49 11.59 -17.99
N ARG A 197 7.31 11.34 -17.36
CA ARG A 197 6.17 12.25 -17.44
C ARG A 197 5.61 12.73 -16.09
N HIS A 198 5.88 12.03 -15.01
CA HIS A 198 5.28 12.28 -13.70
C HIS A 198 6.30 12.43 -12.56
N ASP A 199 7.57 12.73 -12.87
CA ASP A 199 8.67 12.85 -11.88
C ASP A 199 8.81 11.61 -10.98
N GLU A 200 8.52 10.41 -11.50
CA GLU A 200 8.49 9.15 -10.75
C GLU A 200 7.49 9.15 -9.59
N ARG A 201 6.46 10.02 -9.60
CA ARG A 201 5.55 10.24 -8.45
C ARG A 201 4.09 10.11 -8.84
N MET A 202 3.32 9.42 -7.99
CA MET A 202 1.86 9.33 -8.07
C MET A 202 1.26 8.96 -6.71
N GLY A 203 0.19 9.67 -6.31
CA GLY A 203 -0.44 9.55 -5.00
C GLY A 203 0.22 10.43 -3.94
N MET A 204 -0.46 10.58 -2.82
CA MET A 204 -0.11 11.52 -1.76
C MET A 204 0.14 10.78 -0.45
N TYR A 205 1.32 10.97 0.12
CA TYR A 205 1.61 10.52 1.47
C TYR A 205 1.07 11.50 2.50
N CYS A 206 0.48 10.93 3.54
CA CYS A 206 -0.13 11.71 4.61
C CYS A 206 0.34 11.21 5.98
N ARG A 207 0.57 12.18 6.87
CA ARG A 207 0.74 11.95 8.30
C ARG A 207 -0.59 12.16 9.02
N VAL A 208 -0.84 11.42 10.07
CA VAL A 208 -2.09 11.57 10.84
C VAL A 208 -1.94 12.74 11.81
N ALA A 209 -2.75 13.80 11.61
CA ALA A 209 -2.84 14.95 12.50
C ALA A 209 -3.87 14.75 13.61
N ARG A 210 -4.97 14.04 13.30
CA ARG A 210 -5.99 13.65 14.27
C ARG A 210 -6.56 12.29 13.90
N ALA A 211 -6.60 11.38 14.87
CA ALA A 211 -7.23 10.07 14.74
C ALA A 211 -8.75 10.20 14.49
N GLY A 212 -9.32 9.23 13.78
CA GLY A 212 -10.74 9.18 13.49
C GLY A 212 -11.08 7.99 12.61
N ARG A 213 -12.37 7.73 12.41
CA ARG A 213 -12.84 6.69 11.51
C ARG A 213 -12.85 7.21 10.06
N VAL A 214 -12.46 6.37 9.12
CA VAL A 214 -12.64 6.56 7.68
C VAL A 214 -13.45 5.39 7.12
N ALA A 215 -14.40 5.68 6.22
CA ALA A 215 -15.27 4.70 5.59
C ALA A 215 -15.42 4.97 4.08
N VAL A 216 -15.80 3.94 3.35
CA VAL A 216 -16.26 4.09 1.96
C VAL A 216 -17.46 5.03 1.94
N GLY A 217 -17.44 6.00 1.03
CA GLY A 217 -18.45 7.06 0.91
C GLY A 217 -18.13 8.34 1.69
N ASP A 218 -17.11 8.34 2.55
CA ASP A 218 -16.71 9.54 3.28
C ASP A 218 -16.07 10.56 2.34
N TYR A 219 -16.28 11.85 2.68
CA TYR A 219 -15.65 12.97 2.02
C TYR A 219 -14.14 13.05 2.33
N VAL A 220 -13.36 13.42 1.32
CA VAL A 220 -11.92 13.74 1.45
C VAL A 220 -11.65 15.12 0.85
N GLY A 221 -10.98 15.97 1.61
CA GLY A 221 -10.57 17.31 1.17
C GLY A 221 -10.54 18.32 2.32
N TYR A 222 -10.55 19.61 1.95
CA TYR A 222 -10.54 20.74 2.88
C TYR A 222 -11.85 20.88 3.64
#